data_9ecf5234edf3c918c65e1268c49da4a0
#
_entry.id   9ecf5234edf3c918c65e1268c49da4a0
#
_cell.length_a   1.000
_cell.length_b   1.000
_cell.length_c   1.000
_cell.angle_alpha   90.00
_cell.angle_beta   90.00
_cell.angle_gamma   90.00
#
_symmetry.space_group_name_H-M   'P 1'
#
loop_
_entity.id
_entity.type
_entity.pdbx_description
1 polymer ?
#
loop_
_entity_poly.entity_id
_entity_poly.type
_entity_poly.pdbx_seq_one_letter_code
_entity_poly.pdbx_strand_id
1 'polypeptide(L)'
;LHKGQEVGQQAGLSVQNPLEFELSDDIKEQLNELNLKGFDVNELLRNMLKQRKEKIEEEKEKITETIQPTNSHYIKVRIRKILKEEHGKKCSIPNCQKPATTTHHTQRFSLSQTHDPRFLAPLCKEHHEIAHSIDIKYHKIKELAIS
;
A
#
# COMPACT_ATOMS: atom_id res chain seq x y z
N LEU A 1 2.49 53.95 18.51
CA LEU A 1 3.38 52.93 19.05
C LEU A 1 2.72 51.57 18.93
N HIS A 2 2.84 51.02 17.76
CA HIS A 2 2.25 49.74 17.47
C HIS A 2 3.33 48.72 17.41
N LYS A 3 3.28 47.85 18.36
CA LYS A 3 3.98 46.59 18.20
C LYS A 3 3.11 45.70 17.37
N GLY A 4 3.50 45.50 16.15
CA GLY A 4 2.98 44.46 15.35
C GLY A 4 3.16 43.13 16.12
N GLN A 5 2.07 42.49 16.41
CA GLN A 5 2.14 41.13 16.86
C GLN A 5 2.66 40.35 15.67
N GLU A 6 3.86 39.91 15.75
CA GLU A 6 4.30 38.81 14.96
C GLU A 6 3.46 37.60 15.39
N VAL A 7 2.48 37.31 14.61
CA VAL A 7 1.86 36.03 14.63
C VAL A 7 2.99 35.06 14.29
N GLY A 8 3.45 34.36 15.29
CA GLY A 8 4.40 33.30 15.10
C GLY A 8 3.84 32.40 14.03
N GLN A 9 4.45 32.45 12.88
CA GLN A 9 4.24 31.42 11.89
C GLN A 9 4.65 30.14 12.58
N GLN A 10 3.67 29.39 12.94
CA GLN A 10 3.91 27.98 13.13
C GLN A 10 4.48 27.50 11.80
N ALA A 11 5.76 27.22 11.82
CA ALA A 11 6.32 26.33 10.85
C ALA A 11 5.63 25.00 11.08
N GLY A 12 4.38 24.95 10.69
CA GLY A 12 3.62 23.72 10.67
C GLY A 12 4.44 22.75 9.87
N LEU A 13 4.45 21.52 10.31
CA LEU A 13 4.76 20.39 9.48
C LEU A 13 3.73 20.41 8.34
N SER A 14 3.84 21.42 7.51
CA SER A 14 3.04 21.54 6.34
C SER A 14 3.34 20.32 5.50
N VAL A 15 2.33 19.66 5.06
CA VAL A 15 2.45 18.66 4.02
C VAL A 15 3.12 19.36 2.85
N GLN A 16 4.35 18.99 2.67
CA GLN A 16 5.20 19.67 1.73
C GLN A 16 5.05 19.12 0.33
N ASN A 17 4.15 18.15 0.14
CA ASN A 17 3.87 17.57 -1.15
C ASN A 17 2.57 18.14 -1.69
N PRO A 18 2.62 19.14 -2.59
CA PRO A 18 1.45 19.51 -3.36
C PRO A 18 0.95 18.30 -4.13
N LEU A 19 -0.33 18.25 -4.43
CA LEU A 19 -0.88 17.22 -5.30
C LEU A 19 -0.13 17.24 -6.63
N GLU A 20 0.47 16.11 -6.98
CA GLU A 20 1.19 15.92 -8.24
C GLU A 20 0.28 15.47 -9.38
N PHE A 21 -1.00 15.48 -9.15
CA PHE A 21 -2.01 15.16 -10.16
C PHE A 21 -3.12 16.21 -10.15
N GLU A 22 -3.75 16.39 -11.30
CA GLU A 22 -4.91 17.26 -11.43
C GLU A 22 -6.19 16.44 -11.52
N LEU A 23 -7.25 16.97 -10.93
CA LEU A 23 -8.58 16.44 -11.14
C LEU A 23 -9.09 16.85 -12.52
N SER A 24 -9.74 15.94 -13.23
CA SER A 24 -10.39 16.24 -14.50
C SER A 24 -11.56 17.22 -14.29
N ASP A 25 -11.90 17.97 -15.32
CA ASP A 25 -12.94 19.01 -15.20
C ASP A 25 -14.31 18.45 -14.81
N ASP A 26 -14.67 17.27 -15.30
CA ASP A 26 -15.90 16.59 -14.93
C ASP A 26 -15.95 16.22 -13.44
N ILE A 27 -14.85 15.79 -12.85
CA ILE A 27 -14.74 15.49 -11.41
C ILE A 27 -14.78 16.77 -10.59
N LYS A 28 -14.07 17.81 -11.02
CA LYS A 28 -14.14 19.13 -10.35
C LYS A 28 -15.57 19.68 -10.32
N GLU A 29 -16.30 19.56 -11.42
CA GLU A 29 -17.68 20.00 -11.52
C GLU A 29 -18.59 19.27 -10.54
N GLN A 30 -18.52 17.94 -10.51
CA GLN A 30 -19.31 17.11 -9.60
C GLN A 30 -19.00 17.39 -8.13
N LEU A 31 -17.71 17.51 -7.77
CA LEU A 31 -17.31 17.85 -6.41
C LEU A 31 -17.77 19.26 -6.02
N ASN A 32 -17.70 20.21 -6.93
CA ASN A 32 -18.18 21.58 -6.70
C ASN A 32 -19.69 21.62 -6.49
N GLU A 33 -20.45 20.86 -7.27
CA GLU A 33 -21.89 20.72 -7.09
C GLU A 33 -22.24 20.20 -5.69
N LEU A 34 -21.56 19.17 -5.24
CA LEU A 34 -21.76 18.61 -3.91
C LEU A 34 -21.40 19.62 -2.81
N ASN A 35 -20.30 20.35 -3.00
CA ASN A 35 -19.87 21.37 -2.07
C ASN A 35 -20.91 22.51 -1.97
N LEU A 36 -21.47 22.95 -3.09
CA LEU A 36 -22.52 23.97 -3.12
C LEU A 36 -23.81 23.52 -2.43
N LYS A 37 -24.07 22.22 -2.41
CA LYS A 37 -25.23 21.63 -1.68
C LYS A 37 -24.96 21.45 -0.19
N GLY A 38 -23.78 21.82 0.31
CA GLY A 38 -23.43 21.75 1.72
C GLY A 38 -22.76 20.45 2.15
N PHE A 39 -22.38 19.57 1.22
CA PHE A 39 -21.61 18.37 1.56
C PHE A 39 -20.15 18.71 1.83
N ASP A 40 -19.58 18.09 2.83
CA ASP A 40 -18.14 18.14 3.07
C ASP A 40 -17.43 17.20 2.08
N VAL A 41 -16.81 17.78 1.07
CA VAL A 41 -16.12 17.05 0.01
C VAL A 41 -14.94 16.24 0.56
N ASN A 42 -14.23 16.77 1.53
CA ASN A 42 -13.11 16.06 2.16
C ASN A 42 -13.60 14.81 2.91
N GLU A 43 -14.73 14.90 3.58
CA GLU A 43 -15.32 13.75 4.26
C GLU A 43 -15.80 12.70 3.26
N LEU A 44 -16.43 13.11 2.17
CA LEU A 44 -16.83 12.20 1.10
C LEU A 44 -15.64 11.44 0.52
N LEU A 45 -14.57 12.14 0.20
CA LEU A 45 -13.35 11.53 -0.32
C LEU A 45 -12.69 10.60 0.70
N ARG A 46 -12.65 11.00 1.95
CA ARG A 46 -12.11 10.17 3.04
C ARG A 46 -12.90 8.87 3.19
N ASN A 47 -14.22 8.94 3.12
CA ASN A 47 -15.08 7.76 3.19
C ASN A 47 -14.90 6.85 1.98
N MET A 48 -14.75 7.39 0.79
CA MET A 48 -14.46 6.61 -0.42
C MET A 48 -13.14 5.85 -0.32
N LEU A 49 -12.10 6.51 0.16
CA LEU A 49 -10.78 5.89 0.36
C LEU A 49 -10.83 4.80 1.43
N LYS A 50 -11.57 5.03 2.51
CA LYS A 50 -11.78 4.03 3.56
C LYS A 50 -12.53 2.81 3.04
N GLN A 51 -13.63 3.00 2.33
CA GLN A 51 -14.40 1.91 1.73
C GLN A 51 -13.58 1.08 0.74
N ARG A 52 -12.76 1.75 -0.07
CA ARG A 52 -11.84 1.05 -0.97
C ARG A 52 -10.88 0.13 -0.21
N LYS A 53 -10.29 0.64 0.85
CA LYS A 53 -9.37 -0.13 1.70
C LYS A 53 -10.07 -1.31 2.37
N GLU A 54 -11.22 -1.09 2.96
CA GLU A 54 -12.02 -2.14 3.60
C GLU A 54 -12.42 -3.24 2.61
N LYS A 55 -12.83 -2.88 1.41
CA LYS A 55 -13.17 -3.84 0.36
C LYS A 55 -11.98 -4.71 -0.05
N ILE A 56 -10.79 -4.12 -0.15
CA ILE A 56 -9.57 -4.88 -0.45
C ILE A 56 -9.26 -5.87 0.68
N GLU A 57 -9.35 -5.44 1.93
CA GLU A 57 -9.11 -6.32 3.08
C GLU A 57 -10.12 -7.45 3.16
N GLU A 58 -11.41 -7.20 2.93
CA GLU A 58 -12.44 -8.25 2.86
C GLU A 58 -12.15 -9.28 1.78
N GLU A 59 -11.74 -8.85 0.59
CA GLU A 59 -11.37 -9.77 -0.49
C GLU A 59 -10.14 -10.60 -0.14
N LYS A 60 -9.15 -10.00 0.51
CA LYS A 60 -7.97 -10.71 1.00
C LYS A 60 -8.35 -11.77 2.04
N GLU A 61 -9.22 -11.45 2.97
CA GLU A 61 -9.73 -12.39 3.97
C GLU A 61 -10.46 -13.58 3.32
N LYS A 62 -11.34 -13.32 2.36
CA LYS A 62 -12.05 -14.36 1.61
C LYS A 62 -11.10 -15.29 0.86
N ILE A 63 -10.06 -14.73 0.27
CA ILE A 63 -9.02 -15.54 -0.40
C ILE A 63 -8.28 -16.37 0.63
N THR A 64 -7.90 -15.79 1.75
CA THR A 64 -7.17 -16.48 2.81
C THR A 64 -7.94 -17.67 3.39
N GLU A 65 -9.25 -17.52 3.59
CA GLU A 65 -10.11 -18.60 4.11
C GLU A 65 -10.19 -19.80 3.18
N THR A 66 -10.03 -19.58 1.89
CA THR A 66 -10.18 -20.63 0.85
C THR A 66 -8.85 -21.09 0.26
N ILE A 67 -7.74 -20.51 0.68
CA ILE A 67 -6.44 -20.81 0.10
C ILE A 67 -5.98 -22.22 0.51
N GLN A 68 -5.43 -22.94 -0.47
CA GLN A 68 -4.91 -24.28 -0.24
C GLN A 68 -3.37 -24.27 -0.33
N PRO A 69 -2.69 -25.09 0.47
CA PRO A 69 -1.26 -25.29 0.32
C PRO A 69 -0.92 -25.79 -1.10
N THR A 70 0.21 -25.33 -1.62
CA THR A 70 0.68 -25.71 -2.95
C THR A 70 2.20 -25.74 -2.99
N ASN A 71 2.74 -26.63 -3.81
CA ASN A 71 4.17 -26.65 -4.13
C ASN A 71 4.52 -25.77 -5.34
N SER A 72 3.48 -25.27 -6.03
CA SER A 72 3.68 -24.41 -7.20
C SER A 72 4.03 -22.99 -6.81
N HIS A 73 5.02 -22.41 -7.45
CA HIS A 73 5.35 -20.99 -7.34
C HIS A 73 4.40 -20.08 -8.12
N TYR A 74 3.47 -20.66 -8.86
CA TYR A 74 2.48 -19.90 -9.62
C TYR A 74 1.44 -19.27 -8.71
N ILE A 75 1.36 -17.97 -8.74
CA ILE A 75 0.36 -17.19 -8.00
C ILE A 75 -0.88 -17.03 -8.87
N LYS A 76 -2.04 -17.51 -8.37
CA LYS A 76 -3.31 -17.48 -9.11
C LYS A 76 -3.71 -16.06 -9.50
N VAL A 77 -4.41 -15.96 -10.63
CA VAL A 77 -4.86 -14.66 -11.19
C VAL A 77 -5.65 -13.82 -10.17
N ARG A 78 -6.53 -14.44 -9.40
CA ARG A 78 -7.32 -13.75 -8.38
C ARG A 78 -6.43 -13.05 -7.33
N ILE A 79 -5.38 -13.72 -6.90
CA ILE A 79 -4.42 -13.18 -5.93
C ILE A 79 -3.62 -12.04 -6.56
N ARG A 80 -3.13 -12.22 -7.78
CA ARG A 80 -2.42 -11.17 -8.50
C ARG A 80 -3.29 -9.94 -8.74
N LYS A 81 -4.57 -10.14 -9.01
CA LYS A 81 -5.53 -9.06 -9.20
C LYS A 81 -5.71 -8.22 -7.95
N ILE A 82 -5.92 -8.86 -6.78
CA ILE A 82 -6.11 -8.12 -5.53
C ILE A 82 -4.83 -7.38 -5.10
N LEU A 83 -3.66 -7.95 -5.32
CA LEU A 83 -2.39 -7.27 -5.08
C LEU A 83 -2.22 -6.04 -5.97
N LYS A 84 -2.64 -6.13 -7.23
CA LYS A 84 -2.60 -5.00 -8.15
C LYS A 84 -3.60 -3.89 -7.77
N GLU A 85 -4.77 -4.26 -7.28
CA GLU A 85 -5.75 -3.30 -6.76
C GLU A 85 -5.23 -2.58 -5.52
N GLU A 86 -4.52 -3.28 -4.65
CA GLU A 86 -3.95 -2.71 -3.42
C GLU A 86 -2.73 -1.82 -3.68
N HIS A 87 -1.80 -2.29 -4.49
CA HIS A 87 -0.47 -1.67 -4.66
C HIS A 87 -0.27 -0.96 -6.01
N GLY A 88 -1.16 -1.17 -6.98
CA GLY A 88 -0.96 -0.68 -8.33
C GLY A 88 0.11 -1.46 -9.09
N LYS A 89 0.79 -0.79 -9.99
CA LYS A 89 1.84 -1.40 -10.84
C LYS A 89 3.26 -1.19 -10.32
N LYS A 90 3.41 -0.40 -9.26
CA LYS A 90 4.70 -0.03 -8.71
C LYS A 90 5.04 -0.83 -7.46
N CYS A 91 6.30 -0.79 -7.10
CA CYS A 91 6.81 -1.40 -5.88
C CYS A 91 5.97 -0.97 -4.67
N SER A 92 5.64 -1.91 -3.79
CA SER A 92 4.83 -1.67 -2.61
C SER A 92 5.53 -0.89 -1.50
N ILE A 93 6.84 -0.72 -1.59
CA ILE A 93 7.60 0.08 -0.62
C ILE A 93 7.19 1.54 -0.73
N PRO A 94 6.87 2.21 0.39
CA PRO A 94 6.48 3.62 0.38
C PRO A 94 7.48 4.49 -0.36
N ASN A 95 6.98 5.38 -1.20
CA ASN A 95 7.75 6.33 -2.02
C ASN A 95 8.63 5.71 -3.12
N CYS A 96 8.60 4.40 -3.32
CA CYS A 96 9.27 3.78 -4.45
C CYS A 96 8.43 3.94 -5.72
N GLN A 97 9.03 4.56 -6.74
CA GLN A 97 8.38 4.81 -8.03
C GLN A 97 8.74 3.76 -9.10
N LYS A 98 9.56 2.79 -8.76
CA LYS A 98 9.97 1.74 -9.71
C LYS A 98 8.85 0.74 -9.94
N PRO A 99 8.75 0.17 -11.14
CA PRO A 99 7.76 -0.87 -11.40
C PRO A 99 8.03 -2.11 -10.54
N ALA A 100 6.96 -2.75 -10.09
CA ALA A 100 7.06 -4.05 -9.43
C ALA A 100 7.37 -5.11 -10.49
N THR A 101 8.43 -5.85 -10.29
CA THR A 101 8.88 -6.90 -11.21
C THR A 101 8.67 -8.30 -10.65
N THR A 102 8.58 -8.43 -9.33
CA THR A 102 8.43 -9.70 -8.64
C THR A 102 7.47 -9.57 -7.48
N THR A 103 6.88 -10.69 -7.08
CA THR A 103 6.08 -10.77 -5.87
C THR A 103 6.87 -11.53 -4.81
N HIS A 104 7.14 -10.87 -3.69
CA HIS A 104 7.90 -11.43 -2.58
C HIS A 104 6.96 -12.02 -1.53
N HIS A 105 7.30 -13.22 -1.05
CA HIS A 105 6.62 -13.82 0.09
C HIS A 105 7.25 -13.29 1.38
N THR A 106 6.51 -12.52 2.15
CA THR A 106 6.97 -11.99 3.45
C THR A 106 7.05 -13.09 4.51
N GLN A 107 6.32 -14.19 4.31
CA GLN A 107 6.57 -15.48 4.96
C GLN A 107 7.24 -16.41 3.97
N ARG A 108 8.24 -17.13 4.43
CA ARG A 108 9.02 -18.02 3.57
C ARG A 108 8.11 -19.06 2.91
N PHE A 109 8.01 -19.05 1.60
CA PHE A 109 7.12 -19.94 0.83
C PHE A 109 7.41 -21.43 1.11
N SER A 110 8.68 -21.82 1.25
CA SER A 110 9.06 -23.19 1.57
C SER A 110 8.48 -23.69 2.88
N LEU A 111 8.11 -22.81 3.82
CA LEU A 111 7.52 -23.16 5.10
C LEU A 111 5.99 -23.04 5.09
N SER A 112 5.46 -21.99 4.48
CA SER A 112 4.03 -21.73 4.43
C SER A 112 3.31 -22.54 3.34
N GLN A 113 3.99 -22.73 2.21
CA GLN A 113 3.45 -23.38 0.99
C GLN A 113 2.12 -22.76 0.52
N THR A 114 1.88 -21.50 0.84
CA THR A 114 0.66 -20.79 0.48
C THR A 114 0.98 -19.46 -0.20
N HIS A 115 0.08 -19.01 -1.06
CA HIS A 115 0.10 -17.70 -1.67
C HIS A 115 -0.95 -16.79 -1.00
N ASP A 116 -0.86 -16.66 0.31
CA ASP A 116 -1.75 -15.80 1.08
C ASP A 116 -1.47 -14.32 0.72
N PRO A 117 -2.45 -13.59 0.18
CA PRO A 117 -2.25 -12.21 -0.25
C PRO A 117 -1.84 -11.26 0.88
N ARG A 118 -2.09 -11.61 2.14
CA ARG A 118 -1.64 -10.82 3.30
C ARG A 118 -0.13 -10.88 3.50
N PHE A 119 0.53 -11.89 2.94
CA PHE A 119 1.96 -12.13 3.07
C PHE A 119 2.71 -12.07 1.73
N LEU A 120 2.13 -11.36 0.77
CA LEU A 120 2.72 -11.13 -0.54
C LEU A 120 2.94 -9.63 -0.75
N ALA A 121 4.10 -9.28 -1.24
CA ALA A 121 4.44 -7.89 -1.54
C ALA A 121 5.04 -7.77 -2.94
N PRO A 122 4.40 -7.03 -3.85
CA PRO A 122 5.00 -6.68 -5.14
C PRO A 122 6.21 -5.77 -4.92
N LEU A 123 7.37 -6.14 -5.42
CA LEU A 123 8.61 -5.41 -5.23
C LEU A 123 9.34 -5.15 -6.54
N CYS A 124 10.06 -4.04 -6.62
CA CYS A 124 11.07 -3.84 -7.65
C CYS A 124 12.28 -4.74 -7.38
N LYS A 125 13.15 -4.86 -8.39
CA LYS A 125 14.33 -5.73 -8.29
C LYS A 125 15.19 -5.41 -7.07
N GLU A 126 15.45 -4.13 -6.83
CA GLU A 126 16.34 -3.68 -5.75
C GLU A 126 15.76 -3.98 -4.37
N HIS A 127 14.49 -3.69 -4.15
CA HIS A 127 13.84 -4.00 -2.87
C HIS A 127 13.65 -5.50 -2.67
N HIS A 128 13.46 -6.26 -3.73
CA HIS A 128 13.41 -7.71 -3.66
C HIS A 128 14.74 -8.32 -3.23
N GLU A 129 15.86 -7.80 -3.77
CA GLU A 129 17.21 -8.21 -3.35
C GLU A 129 17.48 -7.88 -1.87
N ILE A 130 17.05 -6.71 -1.41
CA ILE A 130 17.18 -6.30 0.00
C ILE A 130 16.35 -7.23 0.89
N ALA A 131 15.13 -7.54 0.53
CA ALA A 131 14.26 -8.43 1.30
C ALA A 131 14.87 -9.83 1.44
N HIS A 132 15.41 -10.40 0.37
CA HIS A 132 16.13 -11.68 0.43
C HIS A 132 17.36 -11.63 1.31
N SER A 133 18.12 -10.56 1.25
CA SER A 133 19.31 -10.37 2.09
C SER A 133 18.96 -10.35 3.59
N ILE A 134 17.88 -9.72 3.95
CA ILE A 134 17.39 -9.68 5.35
C ILE A 134 16.93 -11.07 5.79
N ASP A 135 16.17 -11.76 4.97
CA ASP A 135 15.70 -13.12 5.26
C ASP A 135 16.86 -14.09 5.50
N ILE A 136 17.88 -14.06 4.67
CA ILE A 136 19.09 -14.89 4.84
C ILE A 136 19.79 -14.60 6.15
N LYS A 137 19.98 -13.32 6.49
CA LYS A 137 20.60 -12.92 7.76
C LYS A 137 19.79 -13.39 8.97
N TYR A 138 18.48 -13.23 8.91
CA TYR A 138 17.59 -13.66 9.98
C TYR A 138 17.67 -15.17 10.23
N HIS A 139 17.70 -15.98 9.18
CA HIS A 139 17.84 -17.42 9.30
C HIS A 139 19.18 -17.84 9.90
N LYS A 140 20.26 -17.21 9.49
CA LYS A 140 21.60 -17.48 10.08
C LYS A 140 21.63 -17.19 11.58
N ILE A 141 21.06 -16.07 12.00
CA ILE A 141 20.96 -15.70 13.41
C ILE A 141 20.13 -16.72 14.19
N LYS A 142 19.04 -17.18 13.63
CA LYS A 142 18.15 -18.16 14.26
C LYS A 142 18.81 -19.54 14.37
N GLU A 143 19.56 -19.98 13.39
CA GLU A 143 20.35 -21.21 13.44
C GLU A 143 21.42 -21.14 14.52
N LEU A 144 22.11 -20.01 14.67
CA LEU A 144 23.11 -19.80 15.72
C LEU A 144 22.50 -19.78 17.13
N ALA A 145 21.24 -19.35 17.28
CA ALA A 145 20.55 -19.33 18.57
C ALA A 145 20.04 -20.70 19.04
N ILE A 146 19.99 -21.68 18.14
CA ILE A 146 19.52 -23.05 18.42
C ILE A 146 20.65 -24.01 18.71
N SER A 147 21.87 -23.65 18.35
CA SER A 147 23.07 -24.49 18.57
C SER A 147 23.59 -24.36 20.01
#